data_8206d0fc9de2530fbaf66ad682492279
#
_entry.id   8206d0fc9de2530fbaf66ad682492279
#
_cell.length_a   1.000
_cell.length_b   1.000
_cell.length_c   1.000
_cell.angle_alpha   90.00
_cell.angle_beta   90.00
_cell.angle_gamma   90.00
#
_symmetry.space_group_name_H-M   'P 1'
#
loop_
_entity.id
_entity.type
_entity.pdbx_description
1 polymer ?
#
loop_
_entity_poly.entity_id
_entity_poly.type
_entity_poly.pdbx_seq_one_letter_code
_entity_poly.pdbx_strand_id
1 'polypeptide(L)'
;MSTIDWLVLCSTLLFIIIYGVYKNRSHKNIKDYLKGGNKSSWWTVGLSVMATQASAITFLSTPGQAYFEGMGFIQFYFGLPLAMIIICVFFLPIYQKLKVYTAYEFLENRFNLKTRILTASLFLIQRGLAAGITIYAPAIILSVILGWNLKILVIVIGLLVIFYTLIGGTQAVNLTQKQQMFVIFLGMSLAFIFLNGSFPEEINFSRALDIAGINGKLNLVDFNIDPKSRYTIWSGLTGGLFLALSYFGTDQSQVQRYLSGKSLLESQKGLIMNGFLKIPMQF
;
A
#
# COMPACT_ATOMS: atom_id res chain seq x y z
N MET A 1 20.64 0.72 -18.93
CA MET A 1 19.44 -0.06 -19.30
C MET A 1 19.57 -0.52 -20.75
N SER A 2 19.25 -1.78 -21.01
CA SER A 2 19.16 -2.34 -22.36
C SER A 2 17.91 -1.84 -23.09
N THR A 3 17.82 -2.03 -24.41
CA THR A 3 16.62 -1.73 -25.19
C THR A 3 15.42 -2.52 -24.70
N ILE A 4 15.64 -3.75 -24.22
CA ILE A 4 14.62 -4.63 -23.66
C ILE A 4 14.03 -4.03 -22.37
N ASP A 5 14.87 -3.49 -21.48
CA ASP A 5 14.43 -2.86 -20.24
C ASP A 5 13.51 -1.67 -20.50
N TRP A 6 13.86 -0.85 -21.48
CA TRP A 6 13.03 0.28 -21.93
C TRP A 6 11.70 -0.19 -22.49
N LEU A 7 11.72 -1.24 -23.29
CA LEU A 7 10.50 -1.79 -23.90
C LEU A 7 9.56 -2.35 -22.82
N VAL A 8 10.09 -3.08 -21.84
CA VAL A 8 9.30 -3.60 -20.71
C VAL A 8 8.75 -2.45 -19.86
N LEU A 9 9.57 -1.47 -19.50
CA LEU A 9 9.14 -0.32 -18.68
C LEU A 9 8.03 0.48 -19.37
N CYS A 10 8.28 0.91 -20.62
CA CYS A 10 7.32 1.72 -21.36
C CYS A 10 6.03 0.96 -21.68
N SER A 11 6.12 -0.30 -22.12
CA SER A 11 4.92 -1.10 -22.44
C SER A 11 4.07 -1.36 -21.20
N THR A 12 4.67 -1.66 -20.06
CA THR A 12 3.95 -1.88 -18.80
C THR A 12 3.24 -0.61 -18.33
N LEU A 13 3.93 0.52 -18.34
CA LEU A 13 3.35 1.81 -17.95
C LEU A 13 2.21 2.22 -18.90
N LEU A 14 2.44 2.14 -20.21
CA LEU A 14 1.42 2.45 -21.22
C LEU A 14 0.21 1.55 -21.10
N PHE A 15 0.42 0.24 -20.92
CA PHE A 15 -0.66 -0.71 -20.73
C PHE A 15 -1.52 -0.35 -19.51
N ILE A 16 -0.92 -0.07 -18.36
CA ILE A 16 -1.63 0.29 -17.13
C ILE A 16 -2.43 1.57 -17.33
N ILE A 17 -1.83 2.61 -17.93
CA ILE A 17 -2.47 3.91 -18.16
C ILE A 17 -3.63 3.76 -19.16
N ILE A 18 -3.37 3.18 -20.33
CA ILE A 18 -4.35 3.03 -21.41
C ILE A 18 -5.52 2.19 -20.93
N TYR A 19 -5.24 1.06 -20.29
CA TYR A 19 -6.27 0.16 -19.78
C TYR A 19 -7.13 0.83 -18.70
N GLY A 20 -6.50 1.55 -17.76
CA GLY A 20 -7.19 2.29 -16.71
C GLY A 20 -8.12 3.38 -17.27
N VAL A 21 -7.62 4.16 -18.24
CA VAL A 21 -8.38 5.24 -18.90
C VAL A 21 -9.47 4.67 -19.80
N TYR A 22 -9.16 3.68 -20.64
CA TYR A 22 -10.10 3.10 -21.60
C TYR A 22 -11.33 2.49 -20.94
N LYS A 23 -11.11 1.72 -19.88
CA LYS A 23 -12.19 1.01 -19.18
C LYS A 23 -13.10 1.93 -18.35
N ASN A 24 -12.66 3.14 -18.04
CA ASN A 24 -13.37 4.03 -17.10
C ASN A 24 -13.73 5.41 -17.68
N ARG A 25 -13.82 5.53 -19.00
CA ARG A 25 -14.17 6.80 -19.68
C ARG A 25 -15.55 7.37 -19.36
N SER A 26 -16.43 6.62 -18.69
CA SER A 26 -17.83 7.01 -18.49
C SER A 26 -18.19 7.15 -17.02
N HIS A 27 -17.72 8.21 -16.38
CA HIS A 27 -18.26 8.62 -15.09
C HIS A 27 -19.49 9.51 -15.30
N LYS A 28 -20.66 8.98 -14.98
CA LYS A 28 -21.92 9.74 -15.15
C LYS A 28 -22.17 10.75 -14.02
N ASN A 29 -21.62 10.52 -12.83
CA ASN A 29 -21.87 11.33 -11.63
C ASN A 29 -20.63 11.38 -10.71
N ILE A 30 -20.58 12.39 -9.82
CA ILE A 30 -19.55 12.52 -8.75
C ILE A 30 -19.49 11.26 -7.89
N LYS A 31 -20.61 10.60 -7.63
CA LYS A 31 -20.68 9.34 -6.87
C LYS A 31 -19.91 8.21 -7.57
N ASP A 32 -20.04 8.09 -8.89
CA ASP A 32 -19.31 7.09 -9.66
C ASP A 32 -17.80 7.38 -9.67
N TYR A 33 -17.44 8.65 -9.76
CA TYR A 33 -16.04 9.09 -9.72
C TYR A 33 -15.39 8.79 -8.36
N LEU A 34 -16.05 9.14 -7.25
CA LEU A 34 -15.50 8.99 -5.90
C LEU A 34 -15.61 7.57 -5.35
N LYS A 35 -16.73 6.86 -5.57
CA LYS A 35 -16.99 5.52 -5.02
C LYS A 35 -16.85 4.38 -6.04
N GLY A 36 -16.45 4.68 -7.29
CA GLY A 36 -16.36 3.67 -8.34
C GLY A 36 -17.69 2.95 -8.62
N GLY A 37 -18.83 3.63 -8.41
CA GLY A 37 -20.17 3.08 -8.60
C GLY A 37 -20.55 1.95 -7.63
N ASN A 38 -19.80 1.71 -6.57
CA ASN A 38 -19.97 0.59 -5.63
C ASN A 38 -20.00 -0.78 -6.36
N LYS A 39 -19.07 -1.01 -7.29
CA LYS A 39 -19.01 -2.23 -8.12
C LYS A 39 -17.85 -3.16 -7.77
N SER A 40 -17.00 -2.78 -6.83
CA SER A 40 -15.80 -3.54 -6.50
C SER A 40 -16.14 -4.81 -5.73
N SER A 41 -15.63 -5.97 -6.20
CA SER A 41 -15.67 -7.23 -5.47
C SER A 41 -14.63 -7.22 -4.35
N TRP A 42 -14.77 -8.11 -3.38
CA TRP A 42 -13.87 -8.23 -2.24
C TRP A 42 -12.39 -8.40 -2.61
N TRP A 43 -12.10 -9.17 -3.67
CA TRP A 43 -10.75 -9.30 -4.22
C TRP A 43 -10.20 -7.97 -4.69
N THR A 44 -11.00 -7.21 -5.44
CA THR A 44 -10.59 -5.89 -5.94
C THR A 44 -10.37 -4.91 -4.79
N VAL A 45 -11.24 -4.92 -3.79
CA VAL A 45 -11.10 -4.11 -2.59
C VAL A 45 -9.80 -4.49 -1.85
N GLY A 46 -9.62 -5.77 -1.54
CA GLY A 46 -8.46 -6.22 -0.77
C GLY A 46 -7.13 -5.96 -1.49
N LEU A 47 -7.03 -6.32 -2.78
CA LEU A 47 -5.82 -6.06 -3.56
C LEU A 47 -5.55 -4.56 -3.75
N SER A 48 -6.60 -3.73 -3.90
CA SER A 48 -6.43 -2.28 -3.98
C SER A 48 -5.95 -1.69 -2.66
N VAL A 49 -6.47 -2.15 -1.52
CA VAL A 49 -6.01 -1.74 -0.19
C VAL A 49 -4.55 -2.17 0.02
N MET A 50 -4.19 -3.40 -0.34
CA MET A 50 -2.81 -3.89 -0.26
C MET A 50 -1.86 -3.08 -1.15
N ALA A 51 -2.25 -2.81 -2.40
CA ALA A 51 -1.44 -2.04 -3.33
C ALA A 51 -1.22 -0.60 -2.89
N THR A 52 -2.21 0.02 -2.23
CA THR A 52 -2.07 1.38 -1.70
C THR A 52 -0.97 1.49 -0.63
N GLN A 53 -0.62 0.38 0.04
CA GLN A 53 0.47 0.30 1.01
C GLN A 53 1.79 -0.14 0.38
N ALA A 54 1.74 -0.78 -0.79
CA ALA A 54 2.92 -1.30 -1.48
C ALA A 54 3.54 -0.16 -2.31
N SER A 55 4.45 0.58 -1.70
CA SER A 55 5.20 1.64 -2.37
C SER A 55 6.58 1.16 -2.81
N ALA A 56 7.24 1.92 -3.69
CA ALA A 56 8.63 1.67 -4.05
C ALA A 56 9.54 1.63 -2.81
N ILE A 57 9.26 2.46 -1.80
CA ILE A 57 9.98 2.46 -0.52
C ILE A 57 9.88 1.08 0.15
N THR A 58 8.70 0.47 0.17
CA THR A 58 8.52 -0.86 0.76
C THR A 58 9.44 -1.90 0.10
N PHE A 59 9.52 -1.89 -1.24
CA PHE A 59 10.33 -2.87 -1.96
C PHE A 59 11.84 -2.65 -1.86
N LEU A 60 12.27 -1.44 -1.61
CA LEU A 60 13.69 -1.08 -1.54
C LEU A 60 14.19 -1.03 -0.12
N SER A 61 13.41 -0.42 0.77
CA SER A 61 13.84 -0.21 2.17
C SER A 61 13.64 -1.44 3.03
N THR A 62 12.57 -2.23 2.79
CA THR A 62 12.28 -3.39 3.64
C THR A 62 13.34 -4.50 3.53
N PRO A 63 13.82 -4.91 2.34
CA PRO A 63 14.95 -5.83 2.24
C PRO A 63 16.23 -5.27 2.87
N GLY A 64 16.52 -3.98 2.66
CA GLY A 64 17.66 -3.31 3.30
C GLY A 64 17.55 -3.32 4.83
N GLN A 65 16.37 -3.04 5.38
CA GLN A 65 16.12 -3.10 6.82
C GLN A 65 16.29 -4.52 7.35
N ALA A 66 15.78 -5.54 6.66
CA ALA A 66 15.96 -6.94 7.03
C ALA A 66 17.45 -7.33 7.05
N TYR A 67 18.21 -6.84 6.09
CA TYR A 67 19.66 -7.08 6.01
C TYR A 67 20.41 -6.44 7.19
N PHE A 68 20.14 -5.18 7.52
CA PHE A 68 20.86 -4.46 8.59
C PHE A 68 20.35 -4.80 9.99
N GLU A 69 19.02 -4.80 10.21
CA GLU A 69 18.41 -4.92 11.54
C GLU A 69 17.82 -6.31 11.81
N GLY A 70 17.67 -7.14 10.77
CA GLY A 70 16.97 -8.43 10.85
C GLY A 70 15.47 -8.28 10.60
N MET A 71 14.76 -9.40 10.64
CA MET A 71 13.34 -9.49 10.30
C MET A 71 12.39 -9.12 11.44
N GLY A 72 12.90 -8.70 12.60
CA GLY A 72 12.09 -8.35 13.78
C GLY A 72 11.05 -7.24 13.54
N PHE A 73 11.25 -6.39 12.53
CA PHE A 73 10.27 -5.34 12.15
C PHE A 73 8.91 -5.91 11.71
N ILE A 74 8.82 -7.19 11.32
CA ILE A 74 7.57 -7.85 10.92
C ILE A 74 6.55 -7.84 12.06
N GLN A 75 6.99 -7.86 13.31
CA GLN A 75 6.12 -7.79 14.50
C GLN A 75 5.20 -6.57 14.46
N PHE A 76 5.63 -5.49 13.82
CA PHE A 76 4.82 -4.29 13.67
C PHE A 76 3.51 -4.52 12.90
N TYR A 77 3.48 -5.53 12.03
CA TYR A 77 2.29 -5.90 11.27
C TYR A 77 1.33 -6.83 12.03
N PHE A 78 1.71 -7.35 13.20
CA PHE A 78 0.84 -8.26 13.96
C PHE A 78 -0.41 -7.57 14.53
N GLY A 79 -0.37 -6.25 14.72
CA GLY A 79 -1.54 -5.45 15.07
C GLY A 79 -2.54 -5.27 13.92
N LEU A 80 -2.12 -5.50 12.66
CA LEU A 80 -2.94 -5.22 11.49
C LEU A 80 -4.21 -6.10 11.39
N PRO A 81 -4.18 -7.43 11.58
CA PRO A 81 -5.39 -8.24 11.57
C PRO A 81 -6.43 -7.78 12.60
N LEU A 82 -5.98 -7.42 13.81
CA LEU A 82 -6.85 -6.90 14.86
C LEU A 82 -7.47 -5.57 14.46
N ALA A 83 -6.67 -4.67 13.88
CA ALA A 83 -7.17 -3.40 13.35
C ALA A 83 -8.23 -3.62 12.27
N MET A 84 -8.02 -4.56 11.33
CA MET A 84 -8.99 -4.87 10.28
C MET A 84 -10.29 -5.41 10.85
N ILE A 85 -10.24 -6.26 11.88
CA ILE A 85 -11.44 -6.75 12.55
C ILE A 85 -12.19 -5.58 13.20
N ILE A 86 -11.52 -4.71 13.94
CA ILE A 86 -12.13 -3.53 14.58
C ILE A 86 -12.76 -2.61 13.52
N ILE A 87 -12.08 -2.34 12.43
CA ILE A 87 -12.61 -1.51 11.35
C ILE A 87 -13.83 -2.15 10.70
N CYS A 88 -13.81 -3.45 10.47
CA CYS A 88 -14.93 -4.18 9.89
C CYS A 88 -16.17 -4.20 10.79
N VAL A 89 -15.98 -4.25 12.11
CA VAL A 89 -17.07 -4.33 13.08
C VAL A 89 -17.65 -2.94 13.41
N PHE A 90 -16.80 -1.94 13.57
CA PHE A 90 -17.22 -0.62 14.08
C PHE A 90 -17.24 0.45 12.98
N PHE A 91 -16.15 0.67 12.27
CA PHE A 91 -16.01 1.81 11.34
C PHE A 91 -16.84 1.63 10.07
N LEU A 92 -16.68 0.49 9.42
CA LEU A 92 -17.29 0.24 8.11
C LEU A 92 -18.83 0.25 8.15
N PRO A 93 -19.52 -0.36 9.14
CA PRO A 93 -20.96 -0.25 9.26
C PRO A 93 -21.46 1.18 9.46
N ILE A 94 -20.73 1.99 10.26
CA ILE A 94 -21.05 3.41 10.47
C ILE A 94 -20.97 4.18 9.15
N TYR A 95 -19.87 4.04 8.41
CA TYR A 95 -19.67 4.73 7.14
C TYR A 95 -20.71 4.34 6.08
N GLN A 96 -21.09 3.07 6.03
CA GLN A 96 -22.12 2.61 5.11
C GLN A 96 -23.54 3.07 5.51
N LYS A 97 -23.88 3.02 6.80
CA LYS A 97 -25.17 3.49 7.31
C LYS A 97 -25.38 4.98 7.03
N LEU A 98 -24.35 5.78 7.21
CA LEU A 98 -24.38 7.24 6.95
C LEU A 98 -24.22 7.58 5.47
N LYS A 99 -23.89 6.61 4.60
CA LYS A 99 -23.69 6.78 3.16
C LYS A 99 -22.65 7.87 2.84
N VAL A 100 -21.68 8.10 3.72
CA VAL A 100 -20.66 9.14 3.58
C VAL A 100 -19.83 8.98 2.30
N TYR A 101 -19.39 10.07 1.71
CA TYR A 101 -18.40 10.10 0.63
C TYR A 101 -16.98 10.09 1.17
N THR A 102 -16.78 10.71 2.33
CA THR A 102 -15.50 10.77 3.02
C THR A 102 -15.68 10.41 4.49
N ALA A 103 -14.63 9.86 5.11
CA ALA A 103 -14.62 9.60 6.55
C ALA A 103 -14.92 10.87 7.38
N TYR A 104 -14.60 12.05 6.82
CA TYR A 104 -14.75 13.34 7.53
C TYR A 104 -16.18 13.86 7.57
N GLU A 105 -17.08 13.37 6.70
CA GLU A 105 -18.52 13.66 6.80
C GLU A 105 -19.13 13.09 8.07
N PHE A 106 -18.58 11.99 8.58
CA PHE A 106 -18.99 11.45 9.89
C PHE A 106 -18.75 12.49 11.00
N LEU A 107 -17.61 13.21 10.95
CA LEU A 107 -17.28 14.23 11.94
C LEU A 107 -18.20 15.44 11.86
N GLU A 108 -18.61 15.84 10.65
CA GLU A 108 -19.60 16.91 10.48
C GLU A 108 -20.94 16.54 11.10
N ASN A 109 -21.43 15.32 10.82
CA ASN A 109 -22.70 14.82 11.34
C ASN A 109 -22.68 14.63 12.86
N ARG A 110 -21.52 14.34 13.44
CA ARG A 110 -21.36 14.12 14.88
C ARG A 110 -21.07 15.39 15.67
N PHE A 111 -20.33 16.31 15.10
CA PHE A 111 -19.86 17.56 15.73
C PHE A 111 -20.37 18.78 14.96
N ASN A 112 -19.59 19.23 13.96
CA ASN A 112 -19.93 20.37 13.13
C ASN A 112 -19.02 20.46 11.87
N LEU A 113 -19.36 21.39 10.98
CA LEU A 113 -18.61 21.64 9.75
C LEU A 113 -17.15 22.07 10.00
N LYS A 114 -16.87 22.84 11.07
CA LYS A 114 -15.51 23.29 11.40
C LYS A 114 -14.59 22.11 11.68
N THR A 115 -15.06 21.09 12.41
CA THR A 115 -14.32 19.86 12.70
C THR A 115 -14.03 19.08 11.41
N ARG A 116 -15.00 18.98 10.50
CA ARG A 116 -14.79 18.35 9.18
C ARG A 116 -13.72 19.08 8.39
N ILE A 117 -13.81 20.41 8.28
CA ILE A 117 -12.84 21.24 7.51
C ILE A 117 -11.44 21.10 8.10
N LEU A 118 -11.29 21.20 9.42
CA LEU A 118 -10.00 21.04 10.08
C LEU A 118 -9.37 19.67 9.77
N THR A 119 -10.13 18.60 9.96
CA THR A 119 -9.61 17.23 9.73
C THR A 119 -9.29 16.97 8.26
N ALA A 120 -10.13 17.48 7.34
CA ALA A 120 -9.86 17.37 5.90
C ALA A 120 -8.61 18.17 5.49
N SER A 121 -8.38 19.34 6.06
CA SER A 121 -7.19 20.15 5.80
C SER A 121 -5.92 19.47 6.31
N LEU A 122 -5.95 18.91 7.51
CA LEU A 122 -4.83 18.14 8.06
C LEU A 122 -4.52 16.92 7.20
N PHE A 123 -5.55 16.22 6.74
CA PHE A 123 -5.39 15.10 5.79
C PHE A 123 -4.73 15.54 4.48
N LEU A 124 -5.17 16.65 3.89
CA LEU A 124 -4.59 17.14 2.63
C LEU A 124 -3.11 17.52 2.79
N ILE A 125 -2.76 18.19 3.89
CA ILE A 125 -1.36 18.52 4.20
C ILE A 125 -0.53 17.24 4.36
N GLN A 126 -0.99 16.30 5.19
CA GLN A 126 -0.30 15.02 5.41
C GLN A 126 -0.12 14.24 4.11
N ARG A 127 -1.18 14.18 3.28
CA ARG A 127 -1.12 13.44 2.01
C ARG A 127 -0.31 14.14 0.95
N GLY A 128 -0.30 15.45 0.92
CA GLY A 128 0.58 16.21 0.05
C GLY A 128 2.06 15.93 0.34
N LEU A 129 2.45 15.96 1.61
CA LEU A 129 3.81 15.62 2.04
C LEU A 129 4.15 14.16 1.72
N ALA A 130 3.24 13.22 2.05
CA ALA A 130 3.44 11.80 1.75
C ALA A 130 3.54 11.52 0.24
N ALA A 131 2.74 12.20 -0.60
CA ALA A 131 2.81 12.09 -2.05
C ALA A 131 4.18 12.57 -2.60
N GLY A 132 4.72 13.64 -2.05
CA GLY A 132 6.05 14.12 -2.39
C GLY A 132 7.12 13.05 -2.16
N ILE A 133 7.12 12.40 -0.99
CA ILE A 133 8.06 11.32 -0.66
C ILE A 133 7.83 10.09 -1.57
N THR A 134 6.57 9.76 -1.85
CA THR A 134 6.22 8.60 -2.69
C THR A 134 6.65 8.80 -4.15
N ILE A 135 6.66 10.03 -4.66
CA ILE A 135 7.16 10.34 -6.00
C ILE A 135 8.69 10.41 -6.00
N TYR A 136 9.29 10.95 -4.94
CA TYR A 136 10.73 11.16 -4.84
C TYR A 136 11.52 9.85 -4.79
N ALA A 137 11.06 8.85 -4.03
CA ALA A 137 11.76 7.59 -3.86
C ALA A 137 11.98 6.81 -5.18
N PRO A 138 10.98 6.54 -6.04
CA PRO A 138 11.23 5.92 -7.34
C PRO A 138 12.04 6.82 -8.28
N ALA A 139 11.93 8.15 -8.16
CA ALA A 139 12.71 9.07 -8.96
C ALA A 139 14.22 8.97 -8.66
N ILE A 140 14.62 8.76 -7.39
CA ILE A 140 16.04 8.53 -7.03
C ILE A 140 16.57 7.31 -7.78
N ILE A 141 15.83 6.19 -7.73
CA ILE A 141 16.27 4.93 -8.33
C ILE A 141 16.40 5.08 -9.84
N LEU A 142 15.38 5.65 -10.48
CA LEU A 142 15.40 5.90 -11.91
C LEU A 142 16.52 6.89 -12.29
N SER A 143 16.79 7.89 -11.45
CA SER A 143 17.92 8.81 -11.67
C SER A 143 19.25 8.08 -11.69
N VAL A 144 19.48 7.16 -10.76
CA VAL A 144 20.70 6.35 -10.70
C VAL A 144 20.81 5.40 -11.90
N ILE A 145 19.69 4.74 -12.25
CA ILE A 145 19.68 3.73 -13.33
C ILE A 145 19.76 4.38 -14.71
N LEU A 146 19.05 5.49 -14.91
CA LEU A 146 18.95 6.18 -16.22
C LEU A 146 20.02 7.25 -16.43
N GLY A 147 20.67 7.70 -15.36
CA GLY A 147 21.56 8.86 -15.39
C GLY A 147 20.85 10.21 -15.63
N TRP A 148 19.52 10.25 -15.46
CA TRP A 148 18.74 11.46 -15.69
C TRP A 148 18.70 12.36 -14.45
N ASN A 149 18.48 13.65 -14.70
CA ASN A 149 18.35 14.62 -13.63
C ASN A 149 17.14 14.30 -12.72
N LEU A 150 17.40 14.17 -11.42
CA LEU A 150 16.40 13.81 -10.42
C LEU A 150 15.18 14.74 -10.42
N LYS A 151 15.40 16.07 -10.58
CA LYS A 151 14.31 17.06 -10.59
C LYS A 151 13.36 16.84 -11.77
N ILE A 152 13.92 16.53 -12.94
CA ILE A 152 13.13 16.25 -14.15
C ILE A 152 12.29 14.98 -13.92
N LEU A 153 12.88 13.93 -13.38
CA LEU A 153 12.16 12.68 -13.10
C LEU A 153 11.02 12.85 -12.10
N VAL A 154 11.23 13.61 -11.03
CA VAL A 154 10.16 13.93 -10.05
C VAL A 154 9.00 14.63 -10.74
N ILE A 155 9.27 15.63 -11.61
CA ILE A 155 8.23 16.35 -12.34
C ILE A 155 7.50 15.41 -13.31
N VAL A 156 8.23 14.63 -14.11
CA VAL A 156 7.64 13.71 -15.10
C VAL A 156 6.75 12.67 -14.41
N ILE A 157 7.24 12.00 -13.36
CA ILE A 157 6.47 11.01 -12.62
C ILE A 157 5.24 11.65 -11.98
N GLY A 158 5.40 12.82 -11.34
CA GLY A 158 4.30 13.55 -10.74
C GLY A 158 3.19 13.91 -11.74
N LEU A 159 3.55 14.45 -12.88
CA LEU A 159 2.61 14.79 -13.95
C LEU A 159 1.90 13.55 -14.51
N LEU A 160 2.61 12.45 -14.75
CA LEU A 160 2.01 11.20 -15.20
C LEU A 160 0.97 10.66 -14.21
N VAL A 161 1.30 10.66 -12.91
CA VAL A 161 0.38 10.19 -11.85
C VAL A 161 -0.86 11.08 -11.78
N ILE A 162 -0.70 12.40 -11.82
CA ILE A 162 -1.82 13.34 -11.81
C ILE A 162 -2.71 13.10 -13.03
N PHE A 163 -2.13 12.99 -14.21
CA PHE A 163 -2.87 12.86 -15.47
C PHE A 163 -3.77 11.62 -15.48
N TYR A 164 -3.23 10.44 -15.18
CA TYR A 164 -4.04 9.22 -15.22
C TYR A 164 -5.08 9.16 -14.10
N THR A 165 -4.78 9.75 -12.93
CA THR A 165 -5.69 9.76 -11.79
C THR A 165 -6.88 10.68 -12.01
N LEU A 166 -6.65 11.87 -12.58
CA LEU A 166 -7.72 12.83 -12.89
C LEU A 166 -8.73 12.25 -13.89
N ILE A 167 -8.24 11.56 -14.93
CA ILE A 167 -9.12 11.01 -15.97
C ILE A 167 -9.89 9.78 -15.48
N GLY A 168 -9.24 8.94 -14.68
CA GLY A 168 -9.78 7.61 -14.37
C GLY A 168 -10.62 7.50 -13.10
N GLY A 169 -10.52 8.42 -12.15
CA GLY A 169 -11.21 8.36 -10.86
C GLY A 169 -10.89 7.11 -10.04
N THR A 170 -11.68 6.85 -9.00
CA THR A 170 -11.46 5.73 -8.05
C THR A 170 -11.51 4.35 -8.71
N GLN A 171 -12.38 4.16 -9.70
CA GLN A 171 -12.53 2.86 -10.35
C GLN A 171 -11.29 2.49 -11.17
N ALA A 172 -10.72 3.46 -11.92
CA ALA A 172 -9.48 3.25 -12.66
C ALA A 172 -8.32 2.95 -11.71
N VAL A 173 -8.19 3.71 -10.62
CA VAL A 173 -7.13 3.49 -9.64
C VAL A 173 -7.23 2.10 -9.00
N ASN A 174 -8.43 1.65 -8.59
CA ASN A 174 -8.63 0.30 -8.04
C ASN A 174 -8.23 -0.80 -9.04
N LEU A 175 -8.55 -0.59 -10.32
CA LEU A 175 -8.25 -1.54 -11.37
C LEU A 175 -6.76 -1.60 -11.69
N THR A 176 -6.11 -0.44 -11.82
CA THR A 176 -4.65 -0.37 -12.04
C THR A 176 -3.87 -0.91 -10.85
N GLN A 177 -4.30 -0.65 -9.63
CA GLN A 177 -3.68 -1.20 -8.43
C GLN A 177 -3.77 -2.73 -8.35
N LYS A 178 -4.87 -3.32 -8.80
CA LYS A 178 -4.98 -4.78 -8.93
C LYS A 178 -3.93 -5.35 -9.88
N GLN A 179 -3.70 -4.69 -11.02
CA GLN A 179 -2.68 -5.11 -11.99
C GLN A 179 -1.27 -4.89 -11.44
N GLN A 180 -1.04 -3.75 -10.79
CA GLN A 180 0.23 -3.47 -10.12
C GLN A 180 0.58 -4.52 -9.08
N MET A 181 -0.39 -4.98 -8.26
CA MET A 181 -0.15 -6.06 -7.30
C MET A 181 0.32 -7.35 -7.97
N PHE A 182 -0.27 -7.69 -9.12
CA PHE A 182 0.20 -8.87 -9.88
C PHE A 182 1.65 -8.72 -10.35
N VAL A 183 1.99 -7.55 -10.92
CA VAL A 183 3.37 -7.25 -11.35
C VAL A 183 4.35 -7.28 -10.17
N ILE A 184 3.94 -6.78 -9.01
CA ILE A 184 4.72 -6.78 -7.78
C ILE A 184 5.02 -8.23 -7.34
N PHE A 185 4.01 -9.09 -7.23
CA PHE A 185 4.22 -10.48 -6.84
C PHE A 185 5.10 -11.24 -7.85
N LEU A 186 4.89 -11.01 -9.14
CA LEU A 186 5.74 -11.59 -10.17
C LEU A 186 7.19 -11.11 -10.03
N GLY A 187 7.41 -9.81 -9.86
CA GLY A 187 8.73 -9.23 -9.67
C GLY A 187 9.45 -9.76 -8.43
N MET A 188 8.73 -9.88 -7.30
CA MET A 188 9.29 -10.47 -6.08
C MET A 188 9.67 -11.94 -6.27
N SER A 189 8.81 -12.73 -6.92
CA SER A 189 9.10 -14.14 -7.21
C SER A 189 10.32 -14.31 -8.12
N LEU A 190 10.42 -13.49 -9.17
CA LEU A 190 11.58 -13.49 -10.05
C LEU A 190 12.85 -13.05 -9.31
N ALA A 191 12.79 -12.01 -8.49
CA ALA A 191 13.93 -11.58 -7.68
C ALA A 191 14.42 -12.69 -6.74
N PHE A 192 13.50 -13.39 -6.07
CA PHE A 192 13.82 -14.52 -5.21
C PHE A 192 14.52 -15.66 -5.99
N ILE A 193 14.00 -16.00 -7.18
CA ILE A 193 14.60 -17.05 -8.04
C ILE A 193 16.02 -16.64 -8.48
N PHE A 194 16.19 -15.39 -8.92
CA PHE A 194 17.49 -14.87 -9.32
C PHE A 194 18.50 -14.84 -8.17
N LEU A 195 18.09 -14.38 -6.99
CA LEU A 195 18.95 -14.34 -5.80
C LEU A 195 19.38 -15.75 -5.42
N ASN A 196 18.44 -16.71 -5.40
CA ASN A 196 18.76 -18.09 -5.07
C ASN A 196 19.71 -18.75 -6.10
N GLY A 197 19.55 -18.42 -7.39
CA GLY A 197 20.44 -18.89 -8.46
C GLY A 197 21.80 -18.16 -8.51
N SER A 198 21.96 -17.07 -7.76
CA SER A 198 23.21 -16.29 -7.70
C SER A 198 24.10 -16.67 -6.51
N PHE A 199 23.69 -17.63 -5.69
CA PHE A 199 24.55 -18.09 -4.60
C PHE A 199 25.80 -18.81 -5.14
N PRO A 200 26.95 -18.68 -4.45
CA PRO A 200 28.12 -19.51 -4.71
C PRO A 200 27.77 -21.01 -4.63
N GLU A 201 28.47 -21.84 -5.37
CA GLU A 201 28.22 -23.30 -5.42
C GLU A 201 28.21 -23.98 -4.04
N GLU A 202 28.96 -23.41 -3.09
CA GLU A 202 29.08 -23.92 -1.72
C GLU A 202 27.90 -23.51 -0.82
N ILE A 203 27.01 -22.59 -1.26
CA ILE A 203 25.93 -22.04 -0.46
C ILE A 203 24.60 -22.36 -1.14
N ASN A 204 23.84 -23.27 -0.58
CA ASN A 204 22.44 -23.47 -0.95
C ASN A 204 21.51 -22.61 -0.08
N PHE A 205 20.24 -22.56 -0.44
CA PHE A 205 19.23 -21.77 0.26
C PHE A 205 19.14 -22.08 1.77
N SER A 206 19.22 -23.36 2.16
CA SER A 206 19.21 -23.76 3.58
C SER A 206 20.39 -23.18 4.33
N ARG A 207 21.59 -23.30 3.75
CA ARG A 207 22.82 -22.76 4.35
C ARG A 207 22.82 -21.25 4.45
N ALA A 208 22.21 -20.57 3.47
CA ALA A 208 22.01 -19.12 3.54
C ALA A 208 21.08 -18.72 4.71
N LEU A 209 20.01 -19.49 4.94
CA LEU A 209 19.13 -19.30 6.11
C LEU A 209 19.86 -19.57 7.42
N ASP A 210 20.70 -20.63 7.51
CA ASP A 210 21.51 -20.92 8.69
C ASP A 210 22.46 -19.77 9.02
N ILE A 211 23.15 -19.23 8.00
CA ILE A 211 24.04 -18.07 8.16
C ILE A 211 23.25 -16.84 8.67
N ALA A 212 22.07 -16.58 8.10
CA ALA A 212 21.21 -15.49 8.52
C ALA A 212 20.71 -15.69 9.98
N GLY A 213 20.38 -16.94 10.34
CA GLY A 213 19.98 -17.35 11.70
C GLY A 213 21.06 -17.14 12.73
N ILE A 214 22.30 -17.59 12.45
CA ILE A 214 23.47 -17.41 13.34
C ILE A 214 23.72 -15.90 13.57
N ASN A 215 23.51 -15.07 12.55
CA ASN A 215 23.65 -13.61 12.68
C ASN A 215 22.41 -12.93 13.30
N GLY A 216 21.45 -13.68 13.84
CA GLY A 216 20.24 -13.15 14.49
C GLY A 216 19.25 -12.44 13.53
N LYS A 217 19.43 -12.57 12.19
CA LYS A 217 18.60 -11.86 11.20
C LYS A 217 17.20 -12.46 11.07
N LEU A 218 17.02 -13.72 11.44
CA LEU A 218 15.75 -14.46 11.39
C LEU A 218 14.96 -14.42 12.71
N ASN A 219 15.38 -13.62 13.68
CA ASN A 219 14.62 -13.44 14.92
C ASN A 219 13.35 -12.64 14.64
N LEU A 220 12.24 -13.35 14.45
CA LEU A 220 10.96 -12.76 14.06
C LEU A 220 10.19 -12.17 15.22
N VAL A 221 10.31 -12.77 16.40
CA VAL A 221 9.50 -12.41 17.59
C VAL A 221 10.40 -12.16 18.78
N ASP A 222 10.24 -10.98 19.36
CA ASP A 222 10.88 -10.57 20.61
C ASP A 222 9.79 -10.33 21.66
N PHE A 223 9.82 -11.12 22.75
CA PHE A 223 8.88 -11.01 23.87
C PHE A 223 9.37 -10.06 24.99
N ASN A 224 10.56 -9.47 24.83
CA ASN A 224 11.10 -8.56 25.85
C ASN A 224 10.18 -7.36 26.05
N ILE A 225 10.01 -6.95 27.32
CA ILE A 225 9.25 -5.77 27.71
C ILE A 225 10.26 -4.62 27.96
N ASP A 226 11.14 -4.38 26.99
CA ASP A 226 12.07 -3.25 27.05
C ASP A 226 11.54 -2.08 26.24
N PRO A 227 11.19 -0.93 26.87
CA PRO A 227 10.72 0.26 26.15
C PRO A 227 11.74 0.84 25.17
N LYS A 228 13.02 0.47 25.28
CA LYS A 228 14.07 0.90 24.35
C LYS A 228 14.12 0.05 23.10
N SER A 229 13.59 -1.17 23.14
CA SER A 229 13.51 -2.04 21.96
C SER A 229 12.40 -1.55 21.02
N ARG A 230 12.78 -1.24 19.80
CA ARG A 230 11.86 -0.70 18.78
C ARG A 230 10.83 -1.73 18.32
N TYR A 231 11.26 -2.97 18.14
CA TYR A 231 10.44 -4.05 17.59
C TYR A 231 10.32 -5.18 18.62
N THR A 232 9.19 -5.19 19.31
CA THR A 232 8.76 -6.28 20.19
C THR A 232 7.32 -6.67 19.82
N ILE A 233 6.89 -7.85 20.24
CA ILE A 233 5.49 -8.28 20.02
C ILE A 233 4.51 -7.27 20.64
N TRP A 234 4.87 -6.69 21.77
CA TRP A 234 4.04 -5.71 22.48
C TRP A 234 3.92 -4.40 21.73
N SER A 235 5.02 -3.88 21.18
CA SER A 235 5.00 -2.67 20.35
C SER A 235 4.21 -2.91 19.05
N GLY A 236 4.28 -4.12 18.48
CA GLY A 236 3.51 -4.51 17.31
C GLY A 236 2.01 -4.62 17.59
N LEU A 237 1.63 -5.32 18.65
CA LEU A 237 0.22 -5.51 19.02
C LEU A 237 -0.45 -4.24 19.54
N THR A 238 0.29 -3.31 20.13
CA THR A 238 -0.24 -2.02 20.62
C THR A 238 0.01 -0.91 19.60
N GLY A 239 1.25 -0.47 19.45
CA GLY A 239 1.61 0.62 18.53
C GLY A 239 1.23 0.35 17.09
N GLY A 240 1.51 -0.86 16.59
CA GLY A 240 1.11 -1.32 15.26
C GLY A 240 -0.40 -1.34 15.06
N LEU A 241 -1.17 -1.76 16.09
CA LEU A 241 -2.63 -1.73 16.07
C LEU A 241 -3.16 -0.30 15.92
N PHE A 242 -2.72 0.63 16.79
CA PHE A 242 -3.22 2.02 16.75
C PHE A 242 -2.81 2.74 15.46
N LEU A 243 -1.60 2.49 14.97
CA LEU A 243 -1.19 3.03 13.67
C LEU A 243 -2.06 2.48 12.54
N ALA A 244 -2.34 1.18 12.53
CA ALA A 244 -3.20 0.56 11.53
C ALA A 244 -4.64 1.08 11.62
N LEU A 245 -5.20 1.27 12.82
CA LEU A 245 -6.52 1.88 13.02
C LEU A 245 -6.57 3.32 12.49
N SER A 246 -5.55 4.12 12.76
CA SER A 246 -5.45 5.48 12.22
C SER A 246 -5.38 5.45 10.69
N TYR A 247 -4.50 4.64 10.12
CA TYR A 247 -4.28 4.60 8.67
C TYR A 247 -5.46 4.02 7.90
N PHE A 248 -6.01 2.89 8.35
CA PHE A 248 -7.11 2.23 7.63
C PHE A 248 -8.50 2.69 8.06
N GLY A 249 -8.65 3.23 9.27
CA GLY A 249 -9.94 3.64 9.78
C GLY A 249 -10.33 5.07 9.39
N THR A 250 -9.35 5.98 9.26
CA THR A 250 -9.64 7.42 9.11
C THR A 250 -9.01 8.08 7.89
N ASP A 251 -7.96 7.50 7.32
CA ASP A 251 -7.31 8.04 6.14
C ASP A 251 -8.17 7.82 4.88
N GLN A 252 -8.59 8.93 4.26
CA GLN A 252 -9.49 8.88 3.11
C GLN A 252 -8.93 8.08 1.93
N SER A 253 -7.61 8.03 1.75
CA SER A 253 -7.02 7.23 0.67
C SER A 253 -7.28 5.73 0.82
N GLN A 254 -7.43 5.24 2.06
CA GLN A 254 -7.78 3.86 2.36
C GLN A 254 -9.29 3.66 2.45
N VAL A 255 -9.98 4.57 3.17
CA VAL A 255 -11.44 4.54 3.33
C VAL A 255 -12.15 4.47 1.99
N GLN A 256 -11.72 5.26 1.02
CA GLN A 256 -12.30 5.30 -0.32
C GLN A 256 -12.22 3.95 -1.05
N ARG A 257 -11.17 3.13 -0.81
CA ARG A 257 -11.01 1.81 -1.43
C ARG A 257 -12.12 0.85 -1.00
N TYR A 258 -12.34 0.72 0.29
CA TYR A 258 -13.35 -0.21 0.78
C TYR A 258 -14.78 0.33 0.71
N LEU A 259 -14.97 1.66 0.65
CA LEU A 259 -16.28 2.25 0.33
C LEU A 259 -16.71 2.01 -1.13
N SER A 260 -15.81 1.58 -2.03
CA SER A 260 -16.15 1.20 -3.41
C SER A 260 -16.74 -0.22 -3.52
N GLY A 261 -16.76 -1.00 -2.45
CA GLY A 261 -17.29 -2.36 -2.43
C GLY A 261 -18.78 -2.46 -2.76
N LYS A 262 -19.19 -3.55 -3.41
CA LYS A 262 -20.59 -3.81 -3.80
C LYS A 262 -21.54 -3.89 -2.59
N SER A 263 -21.04 -4.36 -1.47
CA SER A 263 -21.79 -4.51 -0.23
C SER A 263 -20.86 -4.38 0.98
N LEU A 264 -21.45 -4.28 2.17
CA LEU A 264 -20.74 -4.32 3.45
C LEU A 264 -19.85 -5.57 3.54
N LEU A 265 -20.41 -6.73 3.22
CA LEU A 265 -19.72 -8.01 3.29
C LEU A 265 -18.52 -8.08 2.33
N GLU A 266 -18.65 -7.56 1.11
CA GLU A 266 -17.54 -7.51 0.15
C GLU A 266 -16.40 -6.62 0.66
N SER A 267 -16.72 -5.49 1.26
CA SER A 267 -15.73 -4.59 1.84
C SER A 267 -15.04 -5.22 3.07
N GLN A 268 -15.81 -5.86 3.94
CA GLN A 268 -15.28 -6.58 5.11
C GLN A 268 -14.34 -7.72 4.70
N LYS A 269 -14.75 -8.58 3.76
CA LYS A 269 -13.91 -9.66 3.24
C LYS A 269 -12.59 -9.13 2.66
N GLY A 270 -12.65 -8.03 1.90
CA GLY A 270 -11.46 -7.40 1.33
C GLY A 270 -10.50 -6.87 2.40
N LEU A 271 -11.01 -6.22 3.44
CA LEU A 271 -10.19 -5.73 4.55
C LEU A 271 -9.57 -6.86 5.38
N ILE A 272 -10.34 -7.90 5.70
CA ILE A 272 -9.83 -9.07 6.41
C ILE A 272 -8.74 -9.77 5.60
N MET A 273 -8.96 -9.96 4.29
CA MET A 273 -7.93 -10.49 3.40
C MET A 273 -6.64 -9.67 3.48
N ASN A 274 -6.73 -8.33 3.40
CA ASN A 274 -5.56 -7.47 3.54
C ASN A 274 -4.87 -7.66 4.91
N GLY A 275 -5.61 -7.75 5.99
CA GLY A 275 -5.07 -7.93 7.34
C GLY A 275 -4.19 -9.17 7.49
N PHE A 276 -4.63 -10.28 6.91
CA PHE A 276 -3.91 -11.55 7.02
C PHE A 276 -2.82 -11.72 5.95
N LEU A 277 -3.10 -11.33 4.69
CA LEU A 277 -2.12 -11.52 3.60
C LEU A 277 -0.96 -10.52 3.66
N LYS A 278 -1.14 -9.39 4.33
CA LYS A 278 -0.06 -8.39 4.44
C LYS A 278 1.13 -8.90 5.23
N ILE A 279 0.91 -9.75 6.25
CA ILE A 279 2.00 -10.32 7.07
C ILE A 279 2.92 -11.18 6.21
N PRO A 280 2.45 -12.28 5.55
CA PRO A 280 3.33 -13.10 4.71
C PRO A 280 3.91 -12.34 3.52
N MET A 281 3.29 -11.26 3.07
CA MET A 281 3.85 -10.42 2.01
C MET A 281 5.10 -9.65 2.46
N GLN A 282 5.32 -9.48 3.76
CA GLN A 282 6.51 -8.78 4.29
C GLN A 282 7.70 -9.72 4.48
N PHE A 283 7.49 -11.03 4.45
CA PHE A 283 8.55 -12.03 4.39
C PHE A 283 9.18 -12.09 3.00
#